data_10eedca398ccb374ba61ef1409e595a8
#
_entry.id   10eedca398ccb374ba61ef1409e595a8
#
_cell.length_a   1.000
_cell.length_b   1.000
_cell.length_c   1.000
_cell.angle_alpha   90.00
_cell.angle_beta   90.00
_cell.angle_gamma   90.00
#
_symmetry.space_group_name_H-M   'P 1'
#
loop_
_entity.id
_entity.type
_entity.pdbx_description
1 polymer ?
#
loop_
_entity_poly.entity_id
_entity_poly.type
_entity_poly.pdbx_seq_one_letter_code
_entity_poly.pdbx_strand_id
1 'polypeptide(L)'
;MLLNLNRFAFPVFLKETRLLTALALPMLLAQVAQVGIGFVDTVMAGGAGKEDLAAVALGSSAFSTIYITFMGVMAALNPMIAQLYGAGKTEEVGKTGMQGIWFGLCLGVFGMLLMWAMITPFRHWLTLNDYVEDTMAQYMFFTSLAMPAAMIHRALHAYASSLNRPRVIMLVSFAAFVLNVPLNYVFVYGKFGMPALGGAGCGVATAAVFWFSALALWLYIAKEKFFRPFGLTAKIGKLDLTAFKQIWKIGAPIGLSYFLEASAFSFIVFLVAPFSEDYVAAQQVVISLSGILYMVPQSVGSASTVRVGFSLGRHDFLRARYISGVSLVLGWVLATCTALLLVIFRFQLAGMYTNDAAVLGIAATVLFFASLFQLADATQCIASYALRGYKVTKMPMFIHAVAFWGCGLLPGYLLAYHADMGIYGFWTALTVSLTIAAIALVWCLELCSKEMVKSHKAV
;
A
#
# COMPACT_ATOMS: atom_id res chain seq x y z
N MET A 1 1.28 -17.74 -24.49
CA MET A 1 1.02 -16.39 -23.94
C MET A 1 0.18 -16.50 -22.68
N LEU A 2 0.43 -15.66 -21.68
CA LEU A 2 -0.38 -15.54 -20.45
C LEU A 2 -1.87 -15.38 -20.78
N LEU A 3 -2.17 -14.69 -21.84
CA LEU A 3 -3.51 -14.35 -22.36
C LEU A 3 -3.95 -15.28 -23.50
N ASN A 4 -3.60 -16.55 -23.46
CA ASN A 4 -4.11 -17.48 -24.46
C ASN A 4 -5.62 -17.70 -24.23
N LEU A 5 -6.44 -17.00 -25.01
CA LEU A 5 -7.90 -16.98 -24.92
C LEU A 5 -8.54 -18.39 -25.01
N ASN A 6 -7.90 -19.32 -25.70
CA ASN A 6 -8.40 -20.70 -25.80
C ASN A 6 -8.36 -21.48 -24.46
N ARG A 7 -7.65 -20.97 -23.45
CA ARG A 7 -7.62 -21.56 -22.09
C ARG A 7 -8.63 -20.91 -21.14
N PHE A 8 -9.23 -19.81 -21.54
CA PHE A 8 -10.22 -19.07 -20.77
C PHE A 8 -11.65 -19.54 -21.15
N ALA A 9 -11.94 -20.84 -20.97
CA ALA A 9 -13.34 -21.26 -21.00
C ALA A 9 -14.11 -20.41 -19.98
N PHE A 10 -15.16 -19.74 -20.41
CA PHE A 10 -15.89 -18.73 -19.62
C PHE A 10 -16.27 -19.20 -18.19
N PRO A 11 -16.72 -20.45 -17.96
CA PRO A 11 -17.03 -20.93 -16.61
C PRO A 11 -15.79 -20.99 -15.68
N VAL A 12 -14.63 -21.35 -16.23
CA VAL A 12 -13.37 -21.45 -15.46
C VAL A 12 -12.86 -20.05 -15.12
N PHE A 13 -12.94 -19.14 -16.09
CA PHE A 13 -12.61 -17.72 -15.88
C PHE A 13 -13.48 -17.11 -14.78
N LEU A 14 -14.80 -17.30 -14.85
CA LEU A 14 -15.73 -16.77 -13.85
C LEU A 14 -15.48 -17.34 -12.45
N LYS A 15 -15.13 -18.63 -12.36
CA LYS A 15 -14.78 -19.28 -11.09
C LYS A 15 -13.53 -18.65 -10.48
N GLU A 16 -12.44 -18.47 -11.26
CA GLU A 16 -11.21 -17.85 -10.75
C GLU A 16 -11.40 -16.37 -10.43
N THR A 17 -12.14 -15.63 -11.25
CA THR A 17 -12.50 -14.22 -10.95
C THR A 17 -13.27 -14.13 -9.64
N ARG A 18 -14.26 -14.99 -9.40
CA ARG A 18 -15.00 -15.03 -8.12
C ARG A 18 -14.08 -15.30 -6.93
N LEU A 19 -13.12 -16.21 -7.07
CA LEU A 19 -12.16 -16.52 -6.01
C LEU A 19 -11.19 -15.36 -5.74
N LEU A 20 -10.71 -14.69 -6.79
CA LEU A 20 -9.88 -13.48 -6.66
C LEU A 20 -10.64 -12.34 -5.98
N THR A 21 -11.88 -12.08 -6.43
CA THR A 21 -12.74 -11.03 -5.86
C THR A 21 -13.08 -11.32 -4.40
N ALA A 22 -13.34 -12.59 -4.04
CA ALA A 22 -13.62 -12.99 -2.67
C ALA A 22 -12.44 -12.72 -1.70
N LEU A 23 -11.20 -12.70 -2.21
CA LEU A 23 -10.02 -12.29 -1.46
C LEU A 23 -9.80 -10.77 -1.54
N ALA A 24 -9.91 -10.20 -2.73
CA ALA A 24 -9.62 -8.79 -2.99
C ALA A 24 -10.60 -7.85 -2.28
N LEU A 25 -11.90 -8.15 -2.30
CA LEU A 25 -12.92 -7.25 -1.74
C LEU A 25 -12.75 -7.00 -0.23
N PRO A 26 -12.55 -8.00 0.64
CA PRO A 26 -12.27 -7.73 2.05
C PRO A 26 -10.97 -6.96 2.27
N MET A 27 -9.93 -7.20 1.44
CA MET A 27 -8.67 -6.45 1.51
C MET A 27 -8.87 -5.00 1.11
N LEU A 28 -9.66 -4.73 0.06
CA LEU A 28 -10.02 -3.38 -0.37
C LEU A 28 -10.76 -2.64 0.75
N LEU A 29 -11.78 -3.25 1.34
CA LEU A 29 -12.55 -2.66 2.43
C LEU A 29 -11.68 -2.37 3.66
N ALA A 30 -10.72 -3.25 3.97
CA ALA A 30 -9.76 -3.00 5.03
C ALA A 30 -8.86 -1.77 4.74
N GLN A 31 -8.44 -1.59 3.48
CA GLN A 31 -7.65 -0.42 3.07
C GLN A 31 -8.48 0.86 3.13
N VAL A 32 -9.74 0.83 2.71
CA VAL A 32 -10.65 1.99 2.83
C VAL A 32 -10.83 2.40 4.29
N ALA A 33 -11.01 1.44 5.20
CA ALA A 33 -11.08 1.73 6.64
C ALA A 33 -9.78 2.37 7.16
N GLN A 34 -8.63 1.90 6.67
CA GLN A 34 -7.32 2.46 7.04
C GLN A 34 -7.17 3.93 6.58
N VAL A 35 -7.60 4.26 5.36
CA VAL A 35 -7.61 5.66 4.87
C VAL A 35 -8.60 6.50 5.66
N GLY A 36 -9.73 5.94 6.06
CA GLY A 36 -10.70 6.58 6.94
C GLY A 36 -10.09 7.03 8.27
N ILE A 37 -9.16 6.26 8.84
CA ILE A 37 -8.42 6.65 10.06
C ILE A 37 -7.65 7.95 9.82
N GLY A 38 -6.85 8.03 8.76
CA GLY A 38 -6.10 9.24 8.42
C GLY A 38 -7.00 10.45 8.12
N PHE A 39 -8.16 10.21 7.51
CA PHE A 39 -9.15 11.27 7.29
C PHE A 39 -9.73 11.81 8.61
N VAL A 40 -10.09 10.93 9.55
CA VAL A 40 -10.57 11.34 10.89
C VAL A 40 -9.49 12.13 11.63
N ASP A 41 -8.24 11.67 11.62
CA ASP A 41 -7.11 12.36 12.24
C ASP A 41 -6.97 13.79 11.69
N THR A 42 -7.06 13.96 10.36
CA THR A 42 -6.97 15.26 9.68
C THR A 42 -8.13 16.17 10.06
N VAL A 43 -9.37 15.67 10.06
CA VAL A 43 -10.56 16.44 10.44
C VAL A 43 -10.52 16.87 11.89
N MET A 44 -10.12 15.97 12.79
CA MET A 44 -10.05 16.27 14.23
C MET A 44 -8.91 17.25 14.56
N ALA A 45 -7.74 17.12 13.91
CA ALA A 45 -6.65 18.08 14.03
C ALA A 45 -7.06 19.46 13.52
N GLY A 46 -7.75 19.52 12.36
CA GLY A 46 -8.29 20.77 11.81
C GLY A 46 -9.32 21.43 12.72
N GLY A 47 -10.13 20.63 13.44
CA GLY A 47 -11.06 21.10 14.45
C GLY A 47 -10.38 21.65 15.72
N ALA A 48 -9.16 21.24 16.03
CA ALA A 48 -8.35 21.76 17.13
C ALA A 48 -7.72 23.12 16.77
N GLY A 49 -7.20 23.26 15.54
CA GLY A 49 -6.61 24.51 15.06
C GLY A 49 -5.85 24.36 13.75
N LYS A 50 -5.56 25.49 13.09
CA LYS A 50 -4.76 25.52 11.85
C LYS A 50 -3.32 25.02 12.09
N GLU A 51 -2.76 25.39 13.22
CA GLU A 51 -1.41 25.01 13.63
C GLU A 51 -1.33 23.51 13.93
N ASP A 52 -2.32 22.95 14.60
CA ASP A 52 -2.46 21.52 14.85
C ASP A 52 -2.56 20.72 13.54
N LEU A 53 -3.37 21.19 12.60
CA LEU A 53 -3.51 20.59 11.29
C LEU A 53 -2.18 20.58 10.52
N ALA A 54 -1.43 21.68 10.53
CA ALA A 54 -0.12 21.79 9.89
C ALA A 54 0.88 20.83 10.53
N ALA A 55 0.93 20.76 11.86
CA ALA A 55 1.80 19.86 12.60
C ALA A 55 1.52 18.39 12.29
N VAL A 56 0.25 17.98 12.28
CA VAL A 56 -0.19 16.63 11.93
C VAL A 56 0.14 16.30 10.47
N ALA A 57 -0.07 17.22 9.53
CA ALA A 57 0.24 17.01 8.12
C ALA A 57 1.74 16.72 7.90
N LEU A 58 2.62 17.48 8.54
CA LEU A 58 4.07 17.29 8.45
C LEU A 58 4.51 15.97 9.11
N GLY A 59 4.06 15.72 10.33
CA GLY A 59 4.42 14.52 11.09
C GLY A 59 3.88 13.24 10.45
N SER A 60 2.65 13.26 9.92
CA SER A 60 2.05 12.12 9.25
C SER A 60 2.73 11.78 7.92
N SER A 61 3.28 12.76 7.22
CA SER A 61 4.06 12.51 5.99
C SER A 61 5.32 11.70 6.27
N ALA A 62 6.04 12.03 7.36
CA ALA A 62 7.21 11.26 7.80
C ALA A 62 6.82 9.83 8.21
N PHE A 63 5.78 9.69 9.04
CA PHE A 63 5.26 8.39 9.46
C PHE A 63 4.84 7.54 8.26
N SER A 64 4.05 8.09 7.34
CA SER A 64 3.53 7.38 6.18
C SER A 64 4.63 6.87 5.25
N THR A 65 5.67 7.67 5.02
CA THR A 65 6.80 7.28 4.17
C THR A 65 7.53 6.06 4.72
N ILE A 66 7.84 6.05 6.03
CA ILE A 66 8.50 4.92 6.70
C ILE A 66 7.55 3.71 6.74
N TYR A 67 6.30 3.94 7.12
CA TYR A 67 5.27 2.89 7.21
C TYR A 67 5.04 2.18 5.88
N ILE A 68 4.85 2.91 4.77
CA ILE A 68 4.62 2.33 3.44
C ILE A 68 5.83 1.53 2.97
N THR A 69 7.04 2.04 3.20
CA THR A 69 8.29 1.33 2.87
C THR A 69 8.39 0.01 3.62
N PHE A 70 8.18 0.03 4.93
CA PHE A 70 8.28 -1.16 5.78
C PHE A 70 7.11 -2.14 5.55
N MET A 71 5.92 -1.63 5.25
CA MET A 71 4.80 -2.44 4.79
C MET A 71 5.16 -3.23 3.52
N GLY A 72 5.89 -2.61 2.60
CA GLY A 72 6.42 -3.27 1.41
C GLY A 72 7.39 -4.41 1.78
N VAL A 73 8.29 -4.19 2.74
CA VAL A 73 9.21 -5.24 3.23
C VAL A 73 8.42 -6.40 3.84
N MET A 74 7.42 -6.13 4.65
CA MET A 74 6.58 -7.15 5.29
C MET A 74 5.72 -7.93 4.29
N ALA A 75 5.45 -7.38 3.09
CA ALA A 75 4.71 -8.07 2.03
C ALA A 75 5.41 -9.34 1.50
N ALA A 76 6.71 -9.54 1.79
CA ALA A 76 7.43 -10.79 1.53
C ALA A 76 6.77 -12.02 2.17
N LEU A 77 6.10 -11.85 3.30
CA LEU A 77 5.44 -12.94 4.01
C LEU A 77 4.28 -13.54 3.19
N ASN A 78 3.60 -12.75 2.35
CA ASN A 78 2.47 -13.24 1.55
C ASN A 78 2.87 -14.42 0.65
N PRO A 79 3.84 -14.30 -0.29
CA PRO A 79 4.22 -15.42 -1.13
C PRO A 79 4.91 -16.55 -0.36
N MET A 80 5.64 -16.25 0.72
CA MET A 80 6.30 -17.27 1.55
C MET A 80 5.27 -18.18 2.21
N ILE A 81 4.30 -17.61 2.90
CA ILE A 81 3.26 -18.35 3.62
C ILE A 81 2.30 -19.03 2.64
N ALA A 82 1.89 -18.34 1.56
CA ALA A 82 0.98 -18.91 0.58
C ALA A 82 1.57 -20.15 -0.12
N GLN A 83 2.87 -20.15 -0.45
CA GLN A 83 3.53 -21.33 -1.02
C GLN A 83 3.62 -22.48 -0.03
N LEU A 84 3.99 -22.24 1.23
CA LEU A 84 4.01 -23.26 2.27
C LEU A 84 2.62 -23.85 2.52
N TYR A 85 1.59 -23.01 2.54
CA TYR A 85 0.21 -23.45 2.67
C TYR A 85 -0.23 -24.30 1.47
N GLY A 86 0.11 -23.89 0.26
CA GLY A 86 -0.14 -24.68 -0.96
C GLY A 86 0.56 -26.03 -0.95
N ALA A 87 1.77 -26.10 -0.41
CA ALA A 87 2.56 -27.34 -0.26
C ALA A 87 2.07 -28.26 0.88
N GLY A 88 1.06 -27.84 1.65
CA GLY A 88 0.55 -28.62 2.79
C GLY A 88 1.48 -28.63 4.02
N LYS A 89 2.51 -27.79 4.05
CA LYS A 89 3.52 -27.73 5.11
C LYS A 89 3.02 -26.89 6.30
N THR A 90 2.00 -27.39 6.99
CA THR A 90 1.28 -26.65 8.05
C THR A 90 2.18 -26.14 9.17
N GLU A 91 3.13 -26.94 9.62
CA GLU A 91 4.07 -26.55 10.70
C GLU A 91 5.02 -25.42 10.26
N GLU A 92 5.50 -25.47 9.01
CA GLU A 92 6.37 -24.42 8.46
C GLU A 92 5.61 -23.10 8.26
N VAL A 93 4.30 -23.16 7.97
CA VAL A 93 3.42 -21.99 7.91
C VAL A 93 3.40 -21.24 9.25
N GLY A 94 3.19 -21.96 10.35
CA GLY A 94 3.20 -21.36 11.69
C GLY A 94 4.56 -20.80 12.08
N LYS A 95 5.64 -21.56 11.82
CA LYS A 95 7.02 -21.08 12.07
C LYS A 95 7.33 -19.83 11.29
N THR A 96 7.03 -19.80 9.99
CA THR A 96 7.26 -18.62 9.14
C THR A 96 6.42 -17.43 9.59
N GLY A 97 5.17 -17.65 9.99
CA GLY A 97 4.31 -16.61 10.57
C GLY A 97 4.90 -16.00 11.83
N MET A 98 5.41 -16.83 12.75
CA MET A 98 6.04 -16.37 14.00
C MET A 98 7.35 -15.61 13.71
N GLN A 99 8.19 -16.09 12.79
CA GLN A 99 9.39 -15.35 12.38
C GLN A 99 9.04 -14.01 11.72
N GLY A 100 7.92 -13.96 10.98
CA GLY A 100 7.38 -12.71 10.44
C GLY A 100 6.99 -11.71 11.53
N ILE A 101 6.42 -12.17 12.65
CA ILE A 101 6.07 -11.33 13.81
C ILE A 101 7.34 -10.79 14.47
N TRP A 102 8.34 -11.65 14.73
CA TRP A 102 9.62 -11.22 15.29
C TRP A 102 10.36 -10.23 14.38
N PHE A 103 10.40 -10.52 13.08
CA PHE A 103 10.98 -9.62 12.10
C PHE A 103 10.23 -8.27 12.07
N GLY A 104 8.89 -8.31 12.09
CA GLY A 104 8.04 -7.13 12.15
C GLY A 104 8.30 -6.30 13.41
N LEU A 105 8.43 -6.95 14.58
CA LEU A 105 8.78 -6.25 15.82
C LEU A 105 10.14 -5.54 15.71
N CYS A 106 11.17 -6.23 15.23
CA CYS A 106 12.50 -5.64 15.05
C CYS A 106 12.46 -4.47 14.04
N LEU A 107 11.79 -4.65 12.91
CA LEU A 107 11.63 -3.61 11.89
C LEU A 107 10.82 -2.42 12.42
N GLY A 108 9.78 -2.69 13.20
CA GLY A 108 8.95 -1.66 13.83
C GLY A 108 9.71 -0.86 14.88
N VAL A 109 10.52 -1.52 15.71
CA VAL A 109 11.42 -0.82 16.67
C VAL A 109 12.45 0.01 15.92
N PHE A 110 13.03 -0.51 14.83
CA PHE A 110 13.92 0.27 13.99
C PHE A 110 13.23 1.51 13.41
N GLY A 111 12.00 1.38 12.91
CA GLY A 111 11.20 2.50 12.41
C GLY A 111 10.86 3.53 13.50
N MET A 112 10.56 3.07 14.70
CA MET A 112 10.36 3.93 15.88
C MET A 112 11.61 4.77 16.18
N LEU A 113 12.76 4.11 16.24
CA LEU A 113 14.04 4.79 16.48
C LEU A 113 14.41 5.76 15.35
N LEU A 114 14.13 5.37 14.09
CA LEU A 114 14.34 6.25 12.94
C LEU A 114 13.47 7.51 13.02
N MET A 115 12.19 7.39 13.40
CA MET A 115 11.32 8.55 13.61
C MET A 115 11.84 9.46 14.71
N TRP A 116 12.33 8.91 15.82
CA TRP A 116 12.93 9.73 16.88
C TRP A 116 14.18 10.47 16.39
N ALA A 117 15.03 9.80 15.61
CA ALA A 117 16.20 10.42 15.02
C ALA A 117 15.84 11.55 14.02
N MET A 118 14.67 11.50 13.39
CA MET A 118 14.20 12.53 12.47
C MET A 118 13.59 13.74 13.15
N ILE A 119 13.14 13.66 14.41
CA ILE A 119 12.52 14.79 15.13
C ILE A 119 13.47 16.00 15.18
N THR A 120 14.74 15.80 15.58
CA THR A 120 15.72 16.89 15.70
C THR A 120 16.05 17.56 14.37
N PRO A 121 16.37 16.83 13.28
CA PRO A 121 16.56 17.43 11.96
C PRO A 121 15.34 18.21 11.46
N PHE A 122 14.11 17.68 11.65
CA PHE A 122 12.91 18.37 11.22
C PHE A 122 12.71 19.70 11.95
N ARG A 123 13.03 19.77 13.24
CA ARG A 123 13.01 21.00 14.03
C ARG A 123 13.98 22.06 13.48
N HIS A 124 15.15 21.67 13.02
CA HIS A 124 16.15 22.63 12.54
C HIS A 124 16.00 23.02 11.07
N TRP A 125 15.42 22.16 10.24
CA TRP A 125 15.28 22.42 8.80
C TRP A 125 14.00 23.16 8.43
N LEU A 126 12.95 22.99 9.22
CA LEU A 126 11.67 23.64 8.99
C LEU A 126 11.60 24.88 9.88
N THR A 127 11.59 26.06 9.26
CA THR A 127 11.39 27.35 9.96
C THR A 127 9.90 27.51 10.29
N LEU A 128 9.44 26.83 11.34
CA LEU A 128 8.06 26.84 11.81
C LEU A 128 7.94 27.73 13.06
N ASN A 129 6.71 28.06 13.46
CA ASN A 129 6.50 28.64 14.77
C ASN A 129 6.68 27.58 15.87
N ASP A 130 7.06 27.99 17.08
CA ASP A 130 7.41 27.10 18.18
C ASP A 130 6.27 26.10 18.51
N TYR A 131 5.01 26.54 18.43
CA TYR A 131 3.85 25.67 18.71
C TYR A 131 3.71 24.54 17.69
N VAL A 132 3.82 24.85 16.38
CA VAL A 132 3.74 23.86 15.31
C VAL A 132 4.89 22.86 15.40
N GLU A 133 6.09 23.37 15.69
CA GLU A 133 7.29 22.54 15.84
C GLU A 133 7.15 21.56 17.01
N ASP A 134 6.72 22.04 18.18
CA ASP A 134 6.53 21.20 19.36
C ASP A 134 5.39 20.20 19.18
N THR A 135 4.26 20.61 18.60
CA THR A 135 3.13 19.73 18.32
C THR A 135 3.50 18.66 17.30
N MET A 136 4.25 19.01 16.24
CA MET A 136 4.76 18.07 15.25
C MET A 136 5.71 17.05 15.88
N ALA A 137 6.63 17.51 16.74
CA ALA A 137 7.57 16.62 17.42
C ALA A 137 6.85 15.65 18.37
N GLN A 138 5.87 16.13 19.13
CA GLN A 138 5.02 15.28 19.98
C GLN A 138 4.20 14.29 19.15
N TYR A 139 3.59 14.74 18.05
CA TYR A 139 2.88 13.86 17.12
C TYR A 139 3.78 12.74 16.59
N MET A 140 4.99 13.10 16.10
CA MET A 140 5.98 12.14 15.61
C MET A 140 6.42 11.15 16.71
N PHE A 141 6.62 11.64 17.93
CA PHE A 141 6.95 10.78 19.07
C PHE A 141 5.83 9.77 19.35
N PHE A 142 4.58 10.22 19.49
CA PHE A 142 3.47 9.32 19.80
C PHE A 142 3.16 8.36 18.67
N THR A 143 3.17 8.81 17.40
CA THR A 143 2.95 7.91 16.25
C THR A 143 4.08 6.92 16.06
N SER A 144 5.31 7.25 16.47
CA SER A 144 6.42 6.30 16.42
C SER A 144 6.16 5.06 17.26
N LEU A 145 5.45 5.20 18.39
CA LEU A 145 5.06 4.07 19.25
C LEU A 145 4.06 3.11 18.56
N ALA A 146 3.42 3.56 17.47
CA ALA A 146 2.60 2.70 16.63
C ALA A 146 3.43 1.74 15.77
N MET A 147 4.67 2.09 15.40
CA MET A 147 5.48 1.34 14.44
C MET A 147 5.66 -0.14 14.78
N PRO A 148 6.02 -0.54 16.03
CA PRO A 148 6.14 -1.95 16.38
C PRO A 148 4.81 -2.71 16.20
N ALA A 149 3.72 -2.13 16.68
CA ALA A 149 2.38 -2.71 16.55
C ALA A 149 1.92 -2.78 15.09
N ALA A 150 2.20 -1.75 14.30
CA ALA A 150 1.88 -1.69 12.89
C ALA A 150 2.59 -2.80 12.09
N MET A 151 3.87 -3.07 12.37
CA MET A 151 4.62 -4.13 11.69
C MET A 151 4.19 -5.52 12.16
N ILE A 152 3.87 -5.73 13.45
CA ILE A 152 3.25 -6.96 13.96
C ILE A 152 1.90 -7.19 13.28
N HIS A 153 1.06 -6.16 13.21
CA HIS A 153 -0.23 -6.22 12.51
C HIS A 153 -0.05 -6.60 11.04
N ARG A 154 0.97 -6.05 10.34
CA ARG A 154 1.28 -6.42 8.94
C ARG A 154 1.71 -7.87 8.79
N ALA A 155 2.47 -8.43 9.73
CA ALA A 155 2.82 -9.85 9.75
C ALA A 155 1.57 -10.73 9.90
N LEU A 156 0.70 -10.41 10.85
CA LEU A 156 -0.56 -11.12 11.09
C LEU A 156 -1.53 -10.98 9.92
N HIS A 157 -1.58 -9.79 9.30
CA HIS A 157 -2.34 -9.53 8.07
C HIS A 157 -1.87 -10.43 6.93
N ALA A 158 -0.56 -10.48 6.67
CA ALA A 158 0.03 -11.34 5.65
C ALA A 158 -0.26 -12.83 5.94
N TYR A 159 -0.20 -13.24 7.20
CA TYR A 159 -0.52 -14.60 7.64
C TYR A 159 -1.99 -14.96 7.36
N ALA A 160 -2.94 -14.15 7.80
CA ALA A 160 -4.36 -14.41 7.63
C ALA A 160 -4.79 -14.37 6.15
N SER A 161 -4.29 -13.39 5.37
CA SER A 161 -4.60 -13.27 3.94
C SER A 161 -4.04 -14.43 3.12
N SER A 162 -2.81 -14.88 3.42
CA SER A 162 -2.18 -16.01 2.74
C SER A 162 -2.85 -17.35 3.01
N LEU A 163 -3.56 -17.47 4.12
CA LEU A 163 -4.41 -18.62 4.47
C LEU A 163 -5.86 -18.50 3.98
N ASN A 164 -6.11 -17.57 3.03
CA ASN A 164 -7.44 -17.32 2.44
C ASN A 164 -8.51 -16.87 3.47
N ARG A 165 -8.12 -16.13 4.52
CA ARG A 165 -9.01 -15.60 5.55
C ARG A 165 -8.95 -14.06 5.68
N PRO A 166 -9.13 -13.28 4.59
CA PRO A 166 -9.02 -11.82 4.65
C PRO A 166 -10.18 -11.13 5.38
N ARG A 167 -11.31 -11.82 5.60
CA ARG A 167 -12.49 -11.22 6.26
C ARG A 167 -12.19 -10.74 7.68
N VAL A 168 -11.33 -11.44 8.42
CA VAL A 168 -10.95 -11.01 9.77
C VAL A 168 -10.17 -9.69 9.73
N ILE A 169 -9.32 -9.53 8.72
CA ILE A 169 -8.56 -8.29 8.52
C ILE A 169 -9.52 -7.11 8.31
N MET A 170 -10.51 -7.28 7.45
CA MET A 170 -11.55 -6.29 7.21
C MET A 170 -12.29 -5.92 8.51
N LEU A 171 -12.75 -6.92 9.27
CA LEU A 171 -13.48 -6.68 10.52
C LEU A 171 -12.63 -5.92 11.55
N VAL A 172 -11.36 -6.32 11.73
CA VAL A 172 -10.43 -5.64 12.64
C VAL A 172 -10.17 -4.20 12.17
N SER A 173 -9.99 -3.98 10.84
CA SER A 173 -9.77 -2.64 10.30
C SER A 173 -10.98 -1.72 10.48
N PHE A 174 -12.20 -2.23 10.32
CA PHE A 174 -13.41 -1.46 10.62
C PHE A 174 -13.57 -1.17 12.10
N ALA A 175 -13.30 -2.14 12.98
CA ALA A 175 -13.31 -1.92 14.42
C ALA A 175 -12.27 -0.86 14.83
N ALA A 176 -11.08 -0.90 14.22
CA ALA A 176 -10.03 0.08 14.42
C ALA A 176 -10.45 1.50 13.97
N PHE A 177 -11.09 1.60 12.80
CA PHE A 177 -11.64 2.86 12.29
C PHE A 177 -12.70 3.44 13.23
N VAL A 178 -13.66 2.62 13.68
CA VAL A 178 -14.69 3.06 14.62
C VAL A 178 -14.08 3.47 15.97
N LEU A 179 -13.06 2.76 16.45
CA LEU A 179 -12.35 3.08 17.70
C LEU A 179 -11.52 4.37 17.59
N ASN A 180 -11.00 4.67 16.40
CA ASN A 180 -10.19 5.87 16.16
C ASN A 180 -10.96 7.16 16.46
N VAL A 181 -12.24 7.23 16.11
CA VAL A 181 -13.08 8.42 16.31
C VAL A 181 -13.17 8.84 17.79
N PRO A 182 -13.61 8.00 18.73
CA PRO A 182 -13.68 8.37 20.15
C PRO A 182 -12.30 8.59 20.77
N LEU A 183 -11.26 7.87 20.33
CA LEU A 183 -9.90 8.09 20.84
C LEU A 183 -9.37 9.46 20.43
N ASN A 184 -9.54 9.87 19.17
CA ASN A 184 -9.22 11.23 18.75
C ASN A 184 -10.00 12.26 19.54
N TYR A 185 -11.31 12.08 19.71
CA TYR A 185 -12.13 13.00 20.48
C TYR A 185 -11.63 13.18 21.92
N VAL A 186 -11.20 12.10 22.56
CA VAL A 186 -10.66 12.13 23.93
C VAL A 186 -9.31 12.83 23.98
N PHE A 187 -8.36 12.47 23.13
CA PHE A 187 -6.97 12.95 23.24
C PHE A 187 -6.73 14.31 22.57
N VAL A 188 -7.44 14.62 21.49
CA VAL A 188 -7.32 15.91 20.82
C VAL A 188 -7.99 17.00 21.65
N TYR A 189 -9.22 16.79 22.12
CA TYR A 189 -10.02 17.80 22.82
C TYR A 189 -9.98 17.70 24.35
N GLY A 190 -9.24 16.75 24.92
CA GLY A 190 -9.08 16.62 26.37
C GLY A 190 -10.36 16.29 27.11
N LYS A 191 -11.08 15.25 26.67
CA LYS A 191 -12.31 14.81 27.31
C LYS A 191 -12.06 13.69 28.33
N PHE A 192 -13.04 13.44 29.21
CA PHE A 192 -12.98 12.39 30.24
C PHE A 192 -11.78 12.51 31.21
N GLY A 193 -11.32 13.74 31.49
CA GLY A 193 -10.23 14.02 32.43
C GLY A 193 -8.82 13.86 31.83
N MET A 194 -8.72 13.60 30.54
CA MET A 194 -7.42 13.60 29.82
C MET A 194 -7.02 15.02 29.42
N PRO A 195 -5.71 15.32 29.34
CA PRO A 195 -5.23 16.60 28.84
C PRO A 195 -5.59 16.78 27.35
N ALA A 196 -5.92 17.99 26.95
CA ALA A 196 -6.08 18.34 25.54
C ALA A 196 -4.71 18.44 24.88
N LEU A 197 -4.38 17.48 23.99
CA LEU A 197 -3.10 17.40 23.32
C LEU A 197 -3.10 18.05 21.92
N GLY A 198 -4.26 18.61 21.48
CA GLY A 198 -4.38 19.13 20.13
C GLY A 198 -4.01 18.10 19.07
N GLY A 199 -3.27 18.52 18.03
CA GLY A 199 -2.83 17.65 16.95
C GLY A 199 -1.97 16.46 17.41
N ALA A 200 -1.19 16.60 18.50
CA ALA A 200 -0.42 15.50 19.06
C ALA A 200 -1.31 14.36 19.58
N GLY A 201 -2.55 14.66 19.99
CA GLY A 201 -3.55 13.69 20.41
C GLY A 201 -3.90 12.68 19.31
N CYS A 202 -3.89 13.08 18.04
CA CYS A 202 -4.06 12.17 16.91
C CYS A 202 -2.96 11.11 16.88
N GLY A 203 -1.72 11.46 17.24
CA GLY A 203 -0.62 10.52 17.33
C GLY A 203 -0.84 9.43 18.39
N VAL A 204 -1.39 9.83 19.55
CA VAL A 204 -1.74 8.88 20.63
C VAL A 204 -2.88 7.96 20.18
N ALA A 205 -3.92 8.51 19.56
CA ALA A 205 -5.04 7.74 19.04
C ALA A 205 -4.59 6.71 17.98
N THR A 206 -3.76 7.14 17.03
CA THR A 206 -3.18 6.27 15.99
C THR A 206 -2.34 5.15 16.61
N ALA A 207 -1.50 5.44 17.59
CA ALA A 207 -0.73 4.40 18.28
C ALA A 207 -1.64 3.38 18.99
N ALA A 208 -2.64 3.85 19.72
CA ALA A 208 -3.60 2.97 20.40
C ALA A 208 -4.37 2.09 19.41
N VAL A 209 -4.78 2.62 18.27
CA VAL A 209 -5.49 1.88 17.20
C VAL A 209 -4.62 0.80 16.58
N PHE A 210 -3.33 1.06 16.32
CA PHE A 210 -2.43 0.02 15.79
C PHE A 210 -2.18 -1.09 16.81
N TRP A 211 -2.00 -0.78 18.09
CA TRP A 211 -1.88 -1.79 19.15
C TRP A 211 -3.16 -2.59 19.29
N PHE A 212 -4.33 -1.93 19.27
CA PHE A 212 -5.62 -2.62 19.26
C PHE A 212 -5.73 -3.58 18.06
N SER A 213 -5.38 -3.13 16.86
CA SER A 213 -5.46 -3.92 15.63
C SER A 213 -4.54 -5.15 15.68
N ALA A 214 -3.31 -4.98 16.15
CA ALA A 214 -2.37 -6.08 16.31
C ALA A 214 -2.88 -7.10 17.34
N LEU A 215 -3.35 -6.64 18.50
CA LEU A 215 -3.88 -7.49 19.56
C LEU A 215 -5.17 -8.20 19.13
N ALA A 216 -6.11 -7.49 18.52
CA ALA A 216 -7.38 -8.05 18.06
C ALA A 216 -7.15 -9.16 17.01
N LEU A 217 -6.27 -8.92 16.06
CA LEU A 217 -5.93 -9.91 15.03
C LEU A 217 -5.19 -11.11 15.62
N TRP A 218 -4.25 -10.88 16.55
CA TRP A 218 -3.58 -11.95 17.29
C TRP A 218 -4.56 -12.81 18.08
N LEU A 219 -5.45 -12.20 18.86
CA LEU A 219 -6.45 -12.91 19.66
C LEU A 219 -7.43 -13.70 18.79
N TYR A 220 -7.84 -13.14 17.64
CA TYR A 220 -8.68 -13.87 16.70
C TYR A 220 -7.97 -15.12 16.17
N ILE A 221 -6.73 -14.98 15.69
CA ILE A 221 -5.94 -16.10 15.16
C ILE A 221 -5.71 -17.16 16.27
N ALA A 222 -5.48 -16.74 17.51
CA ALA A 222 -5.28 -17.66 18.64
C ALA A 222 -6.53 -18.47 18.99
N LYS A 223 -7.72 -17.87 18.88
CA LYS A 223 -9.00 -18.50 19.28
C LYS A 223 -9.65 -19.31 18.17
N GLU A 224 -9.51 -18.89 16.92
CA GLU A 224 -10.19 -19.49 15.79
C GLU A 224 -9.66 -20.90 15.49
N LYS A 225 -10.57 -21.89 15.44
CA LYS A 225 -10.23 -23.31 15.22
C LYS A 225 -9.44 -23.56 13.93
N PHE A 226 -9.71 -22.77 12.89
CA PHE A 226 -9.04 -22.90 11.59
C PHE A 226 -7.52 -22.72 11.69
N PHE A 227 -7.03 -21.82 12.55
CA PHE A 227 -5.59 -21.51 12.66
C PHE A 227 -4.82 -22.47 13.58
N ARG A 228 -5.51 -23.26 14.41
CA ARG A 228 -4.89 -24.17 15.39
C ARG A 228 -3.91 -25.18 14.78
N PRO A 229 -4.21 -25.83 13.62
CA PRO A 229 -3.29 -26.81 13.02
C PRO A 229 -1.94 -26.23 12.60
N PHE A 230 -1.87 -24.91 12.36
CA PHE A 230 -0.63 -24.25 11.95
C PHE A 230 0.30 -23.91 13.10
N GLY A 231 -0.20 -23.91 14.34
CA GLY A 231 0.60 -23.77 15.55
C GLY A 231 1.28 -22.42 15.76
N LEU A 232 0.79 -21.33 15.13
CA LEU A 232 1.39 -19.99 15.25
C LEU A 232 1.52 -19.55 16.71
N THR A 233 0.46 -19.78 17.51
CA THR A 233 0.38 -19.37 18.93
C THR A 233 0.82 -20.43 19.91
N ALA A 234 1.02 -21.68 19.46
CA ALA A 234 1.34 -22.81 20.34
C ALA A 234 2.81 -22.83 20.79
N LYS A 235 3.72 -22.30 19.97
CA LYS A 235 5.15 -22.25 20.26
C LYS A 235 5.71 -20.88 19.84
N ILE A 236 6.05 -20.07 20.83
CA ILE A 236 6.86 -18.86 20.60
C ILE A 236 8.28 -19.35 20.29
N GLY A 237 8.59 -19.53 19.00
CA GLY A 237 9.89 -20.01 18.56
C GLY A 237 10.99 -18.96 18.83
N LYS A 238 12.22 -19.42 18.96
CA LYS A 238 13.40 -18.56 19.04
C LYS A 238 13.56 -17.78 17.70
N LEU A 239 14.21 -16.63 17.77
CA LEU A 239 14.61 -15.84 16.61
C LEU A 239 15.50 -16.69 15.67
N ASP A 240 15.13 -16.74 14.40
CA ASP A 240 15.91 -17.39 13.34
C ASP A 240 16.41 -16.36 12.34
N LEU A 241 17.68 -16.05 12.41
CA LEU A 241 18.35 -15.12 11.50
C LEU A 241 18.30 -15.58 10.03
N THR A 242 18.22 -16.90 9.79
CA THR A 242 18.08 -17.42 8.43
C THR A 242 16.73 -17.06 7.82
N ALA A 243 15.66 -17.19 8.61
CA ALA A 243 14.34 -16.74 8.21
C ALA A 243 14.30 -15.21 7.99
N PHE A 244 14.94 -14.43 8.87
CA PHE A 244 15.06 -12.97 8.72
C PHE A 244 15.75 -12.60 7.42
N LYS A 245 16.86 -13.25 7.08
CA LYS A 245 17.58 -13.04 5.81
C LYS A 245 16.72 -13.36 4.60
N GLN A 246 15.89 -14.40 4.67
CA GLN A 246 14.97 -14.75 3.58
C GLN A 246 13.86 -13.71 3.42
N ILE A 247 13.23 -13.25 4.53
CA ILE A 247 12.21 -12.19 4.52
C ILE A 247 12.81 -10.91 3.94
N TRP A 248 14.01 -10.52 4.39
CA TRP A 248 14.70 -9.33 3.90
C TRP A 248 15.05 -9.41 2.42
N LYS A 249 15.58 -10.55 1.95
CA LYS A 249 15.96 -10.77 0.54
C LYS A 249 14.79 -10.58 -0.44
N ILE A 250 13.59 -10.99 -0.03
CA ILE A 250 12.37 -10.84 -0.84
C ILE A 250 11.73 -9.48 -0.59
N GLY A 251 11.71 -9.03 0.65
CA GLY A 251 10.96 -7.85 1.10
C GLY A 251 11.65 -6.53 0.81
N ALA A 252 12.98 -6.43 0.97
CA ALA A 252 13.68 -5.18 0.74
C ALA A 252 13.47 -4.61 -0.68
N PRO A 253 13.52 -5.41 -1.76
CA PRO A 253 13.17 -4.92 -3.09
C PRO A 253 11.72 -4.43 -3.20
N ILE A 254 10.77 -5.07 -2.49
CA ILE A 254 9.37 -4.64 -2.51
C ILE A 254 9.22 -3.30 -1.76
N GLY A 255 9.84 -3.19 -0.58
CA GLY A 255 9.84 -1.95 0.19
C GLY A 255 10.47 -0.79 -0.57
N LEU A 256 11.61 -1.05 -1.24
CA LEU A 256 12.25 -0.04 -2.06
C LEU A 256 11.39 0.37 -3.26
N SER A 257 10.66 -0.57 -3.89
CA SER A 257 9.70 -0.23 -4.95
C SER A 257 8.62 0.73 -4.45
N TYR A 258 8.07 0.50 -3.26
CA TYR A 258 7.06 1.38 -2.66
C TYR A 258 7.62 2.75 -2.31
N PHE A 259 8.85 2.79 -1.78
CA PHE A 259 9.55 4.04 -1.50
C PHE A 259 9.78 4.85 -2.78
N LEU A 260 10.26 4.20 -3.84
CA LEU A 260 10.52 4.85 -5.13
C LEU A 260 9.26 5.43 -5.75
N GLU A 261 8.15 4.70 -5.70
CA GLU A 261 6.84 5.16 -6.17
C GLU A 261 6.35 6.36 -5.35
N ALA A 262 6.27 6.23 -4.02
CA ALA A 262 5.79 7.28 -3.13
C ALA A 262 6.66 8.54 -3.21
N SER A 263 7.99 8.38 -3.23
CA SER A 263 8.92 9.50 -3.32
C SER A 263 8.85 10.24 -4.66
N ALA A 264 8.62 9.55 -5.77
CA ALA A 264 8.45 10.18 -7.08
C ALA A 264 7.20 11.10 -7.10
N PHE A 265 6.06 10.61 -6.60
CA PHE A 265 4.85 11.44 -6.52
C PHE A 265 5.02 12.63 -5.56
N SER A 266 5.67 12.43 -4.43
CA SER A 266 5.98 13.52 -3.50
C SER A 266 6.92 14.56 -4.13
N PHE A 267 7.92 14.11 -4.89
CA PHE A 267 8.87 15.00 -5.52
C PHE A 267 8.23 15.84 -6.64
N ILE A 268 7.26 15.30 -7.37
CA ILE A 268 6.48 16.05 -8.37
C ILE A 268 5.76 17.24 -7.72
N VAL A 269 5.22 17.10 -6.52
CA VAL A 269 4.55 18.20 -5.81
C VAL A 269 5.52 19.37 -5.61
N PHE A 270 6.77 19.10 -5.20
CA PHE A 270 7.79 20.15 -5.05
C PHE A 270 8.17 20.79 -6.39
N LEU A 271 8.20 20.01 -7.46
CA LEU A 271 8.52 20.54 -8.81
C LEU A 271 7.35 21.32 -9.41
N VAL A 272 6.13 21.08 -9.00
CA VAL A 272 4.94 21.83 -9.45
C VAL A 272 4.77 23.14 -8.68
N ALA A 273 5.27 23.22 -7.44
CA ALA A 273 5.10 24.38 -6.57
C ALA A 273 5.54 25.72 -7.17
N PRO A 274 6.63 25.84 -7.97
CA PRO A 274 7.04 27.10 -8.56
C PRO A 274 6.10 27.66 -9.66
N PHE A 275 5.18 26.85 -10.20
CA PHE A 275 4.27 27.32 -11.25
C PHE A 275 3.15 28.19 -10.72
N SER A 276 2.37 27.70 -9.74
CA SER A 276 1.36 28.46 -9.00
C SER A 276 0.78 27.63 -7.84
N GLU A 277 0.15 28.31 -6.88
CA GLU A 277 -0.59 27.67 -5.77
C GLU A 277 -1.76 26.83 -6.31
N ASP A 278 -2.44 27.27 -7.37
CA ASP A 278 -3.55 26.56 -8.00
C ASP A 278 -3.13 25.20 -8.55
N TYR A 279 -1.93 25.13 -9.17
CA TYR A 279 -1.37 23.86 -9.65
C TYR A 279 -1.07 22.89 -8.52
N VAL A 280 -0.53 23.39 -7.40
CA VAL A 280 -0.27 22.54 -6.20
C VAL A 280 -1.57 22.01 -5.61
N ALA A 281 -2.57 22.88 -5.48
CA ALA A 281 -3.90 22.50 -4.99
C ALA A 281 -4.56 21.46 -5.91
N ALA A 282 -4.54 21.69 -7.22
CA ALA A 282 -5.05 20.74 -8.21
C ALA A 282 -4.32 19.40 -8.17
N GLN A 283 -2.98 19.41 -8.07
CA GLN A 283 -2.16 18.20 -7.92
C GLN A 283 -2.56 17.39 -6.69
N GLN A 284 -2.80 18.05 -5.55
CA GLN A 284 -3.20 17.39 -4.32
C GLN A 284 -4.56 16.71 -4.45
N VAL A 285 -5.53 17.34 -5.11
CA VAL A 285 -6.84 16.75 -5.43
C VAL A 285 -6.66 15.48 -6.26
N VAL A 286 -5.85 15.54 -7.31
CA VAL A 286 -5.65 14.41 -8.22
C VAL A 286 -4.91 13.26 -7.55
N ILE A 287 -3.87 13.53 -6.76
CA ILE A 287 -3.15 12.50 -5.98
C ILE A 287 -4.09 11.81 -5.00
N SER A 288 -4.93 12.57 -4.30
CA SER A 288 -5.88 12.00 -3.33
C SER A 288 -6.88 11.06 -4.00
N LEU A 289 -7.49 11.47 -5.12
CA LEU A 289 -8.42 10.65 -5.88
C LEU A 289 -7.73 9.42 -6.51
N SER A 290 -6.57 9.62 -7.12
CA SER A 290 -5.78 8.53 -7.72
C SER A 290 -5.37 7.50 -6.66
N GLY A 291 -4.99 7.94 -5.46
CA GLY A 291 -4.64 7.06 -4.34
C GLY A 291 -5.80 6.17 -3.89
N ILE A 292 -7.02 6.71 -3.84
CA ILE A 292 -8.22 5.92 -3.51
C ILE A 292 -8.49 4.88 -4.61
N LEU A 293 -8.41 5.28 -5.87
CA LEU A 293 -8.66 4.38 -7.00
C LEU A 293 -7.58 3.30 -7.13
N TYR A 294 -6.33 3.62 -6.78
CA TYR A 294 -5.20 2.67 -6.78
C TYR A 294 -5.40 1.50 -5.81
N MET A 295 -6.21 1.65 -4.76
CA MET A 295 -6.52 0.55 -3.85
C MET A 295 -7.20 -0.63 -4.54
N VAL A 296 -7.93 -0.38 -5.63
CA VAL A 296 -8.61 -1.43 -6.40
C VAL A 296 -7.60 -2.39 -7.05
N PRO A 297 -6.70 -1.95 -7.95
CA PRO A 297 -5.68 -2.83 -8.54
C PRO A 297 -4.74 -3.41 -7.49
N GLN A 298 -4.41 -2.69 -6.44
CA GLN A 298 -3.57 -3.17 -5.34
C GLN A 298 -4.23 -4.36 -4.59
N SER A 299 -5.54 -4.31 -4.38
CA SER A 299 -6.28 -5.40 -3.72
C SER A 299 -6.36 -6.65 -4.60
N VAL A 300 -6.61 -6.47 -5.90
CA VAL A 300 -6.58 -7.57 -6.89
C VAL A 300 -5.16 -8.15 -6.98
N GLY A 301 -4.13 -7.32 -7.01
CA GLY A 301 -2.74 -7.73 -7.01
C GLY A 301 -2.38 -8.54 -5.76
N SER A 302 -2.78 -8.08 -4.57
CA SER A 302 -2.55 -8.82 -3.32
C SER A 302 -3.22 -10.19 -3.33
N ALA A 303 -4.47 -10.29 -3.81
CA ALA A 303 -5.16 -11.54 -4.00
C ALA A 303 -4.45 -12.45 -5.03
N SER A 304 -3.93 -11.87 -6.11
CA SER A 304 -3.11 -12.57 -7.11
C SER A 304 -1.85 -13.17 -6.50
N THR A 305 -1.09 -12.39 -5.70
CA THR A 305 0.11 -12.88 -4.99
C THR A 305 -0.18 -14.13 -4.17
N VAL A 306 -1.26 -14.10 -3.39
CA VAL A 306 -1.66 -15.23 -2.52
C VAL A 306 -2.04 -16.45 -3.36
N ARG A 307 -2.88 -16.29 -4.37
CA ARG A 307 -3.38 -17.41 -5.18
C ARG A 307 -2.31 -18.02 -6.09
N VAL A 308 -1.46 -17.17 -6.68
CA VAL A 308 -0.31 -17.62 -7.45
C VAL A 308 0.66 -18.39 -6.54
N GLY A 309 1.01 -17.82 -5.38
CA GLY A 309 1.86 -18.48 -4.40
C GLY A 309 1.30 -19.82 -3.94
N PHE A 310 0.02 -19.90 -3.62
CA PHE A 310 -0.65 -21.14 -3.25
C PHE A 310 -0.58 -22.21 -4.36
N SER A 311 -0.81 -21.83 -5.62
CA SER A 311 -0.74 -22.76 -6.75
C SER A 311 0.69 -23.27 -7.00
N LEU A 312 1.67 -22.39 -6.84
CA LEU A 312 3.10 -22.78 -6.93
C LEU A 312 3.49 -23.74 -5.82
N GLY A 313 3.00 -23.54 -4.59
CA GLY A 313 3.22 -24.47 -3.49
C GLY A 313 2.64 -25.87 -3.77
N ARG A 314 1.54 -25.96 -4.50
CA ARG A 314 0.94 -27.23 -4.96
C ARG A 314 1.62 -27.82 -6.18
N HIS A 315 2.68 -27.22 -6.68
CA HIS A 315 3.34 -27.59 -7.96
C HIS A 315 2.41 -27.46 -9.19
N ASP A 316 1.32 -26.69 -9.10
CA ASP A 316 0.41 -26.43 -10.21
C ASP A 316 0.81 -25.13 -10.94
N PHE A 317 1.91 -25.20 -11.68
CA PHE A 317 2.51 -24.06 -12.39
C PHE A 317 1.62 -23.53 -13.51
N LEU A 318 0.82 -24.42 -14.16
CA LEU A 318 -0.12 -24.02 -15.19
C LEU A 318 -1.25 -23.17 -14.60
N ARG A 319 -1.74 -23.58 -13.46
CA ARG A 319 -2.78 -22.83 -12.74
C ARG A 319 -2.25 -21.49 -12.22
N ALA A 320 -1.02 -21.45 -11.69
CA ALA A 320 -0.37 -20.21 -11.26
C ALA A 320 -0.30 -19.19 -12.41
N ARG A 321 0.13 -19.65 -13.59
CA ARG A 321 0.16 -18.86 -14.82
C ARG A 321 -1.23 -18.39 -15.25
N TYR A 322 -2.23 -19.27 -15.20
CA TYR A 322 -3.60 -18.94 -15.52
C TYR A 322 -4.16 -17.86 -14.59
N ILE A 323 -3.96 -17.99 -13.28
CA ILE A 323 -4.39 -17.01 -12.28
C ILE A 323 -3.76 -15.64 -12.55
N SER A 324 -2.46 -15.61 -12.90
CA SER A 324 -1.79 -14.35 -13.26
C SER A 324 -2.46 -13.65 -14.45
N GLY A 325 -2.85 -14.41 -15.48
CA GLY A 325 -3.60 -13.89 -16.63
C GLY A 325 -5.01 -13.39 -16.26
N VAL A 326 -5.76 -14.17 -15.47
CA VAL A 326 -7.11 -13.77 -15.00
C VAL A 326 -7.03 -12.49 -14.16
N SER A 327 -6.01 -12.37 -13.29
CA SER A 327 -5.81 -11.16 -12.47
C SER A 327 -5.59 -9.92 -13.31
N LEU A 328 -4.80 -10.02 -14.40
CA LEU A 328 -4.57 -8.91 -15.33
C LEU A 328 -5.86 -8.50 -16.04
N VAL A 329 -6.63 -9.47 -16.55
CA VAL A 329 -7.90 -9.20 -17.24
C VAL A 329 -8.92 -8.57 -16.29
N LEU A 330 -9.04 -9.09 -15.05
CA LEU A 330 -9.90 -8.51 -14.03
C LEU A 330 -9.46 -7.08 -13.71
N GLY A 331 -8.16 -6.85 -13.59
CA GLY A 331 -7.58 -5.52 -13.36
C GLY A 331 -7.90 -4.55 -14.50
N TRP A 332 -7.82 -4.99 -15.75
CA TRP A 332 -8.16 -4.14 -16.90
C TRP A 332 -9.65 -3.76 -16.94
N VAL A 333 -10.53 -4.69 -16.63
CA VAL A 333 -11.97 -4.40 -16.52
C VAL A 333 -12.22 -3.35 -15.44
N LEU A 334 -11.67 -3.55 -14.25
CA LEU A 334 -11.84 -2.60 -13.14
C LEU A 334 -11.17 -1.25 -13.41
N ALA A 335 -9.96 -1.24 -14.00
CA ALA A 335 -9.26 -0.01 -14.37
C ALA A 335 -10.03 0.77 -15.47
N THR A 336 -10.64 0.08 -16.42
CA THR A 336 -11.50 0.73 -17.42
C THR A 336 -12.75 1.34 -16.77
N CYS A 337 -13.38 0.63 -15.83
CA CYS A 337 -14.51 1.18 -15.07
C CYS A 337 -14.11 2.44 -14.28
N THR A 338 -12.97 2.40 -13.57
CA THR A 338 -12.49 3.56 -12.80
C THR A 338 -12.04 4.71 -13.70
N ALA A 339 -11.41 4.43 -14.85
CA ALA A 339 -11.05 5.44 -15.84
C ALA A 339 -12.28 6.13 -16.42
N LEU A 340 -13.31 5.37 -16.79
CA LEU A 340 -14.59 5.93 -17.27
C LEU A 340 -15.27 6.78 -16.20
N LEU A 341 -15.25 6.33 -14.94
CA LEU A 341 -15.76 7.11 -13.80
C LEU A 341 -15.02 8.45 -13.69
N LEU A 342 -13.68 8.45 -13.78
CA LEU A 342 -12.90 9.68 -13.77
C LEU A 342 -13.25 10.62 -14.93
N VAL A 343 -13.36 10.10 -16.16
CA VAL A 343 -13.68 10.92 -17.35
C VAL A 343 -15.07 11.56 -17.21
N ILE A 344 -16.09 10.76 -16.83
CA ILE A 344 -17.47 11.21 -16.77
C ILE A 344 -17.70 12.20 -15.61
N PHE A 345 -17.15 11.90 -14.44
CA PHE A 345 -17.42 12.64 -13.21
C PHE A 345 -16.27 13.56 -12.76
N ARG A 346 -15.28 13.86 -13.63
CA ARG A 346 -14.09 14.64 -13.27
C ARG A 346 -14.38 15.98 -12.62
N PHE A 347 -15.38 16.73 -13.08
CA PHE A 347 -15.77 18.01 -12.50
C PHE A 347 -16.47 17.86 -11.16
N GLN A 348 -17.35 16.87 -11.01
CA GLN A 348 -18.04 16.58 -9.76
C GLN A 348 -17.05 16.08 -8.70
N LEU A 349 -16.14 15.20 -9.07
CA LEU A 349 -15.11 14.65 -8.19
C LEU A 349 -14.13 15.74 -7.73
N ALA A 350 -13.66 16.61 -8.64
CA ALA A 350 -12.83 17.74 -8.27
C ALA A 350 -13.58 18.75 -7.40
N GLY A 351 -14.86 18.99 -7.70
CA GLY A 351 -15.75 19.89 -6.94
C GLY A 351 -16.06 19.43 -5.51
N MET A 352 -15.81 18.15 -5.17
CA MET A 352 -15.89 17.68 -3.78
C MET A 352 -14.74 18.22 -2.91
N TYR A 353 -13.64 18.65 -3.51
CA TYR A 353 -12.44 19.12 -2.83
C TYR A 353 -12.31 20.64 -2.83
N THR A 354 -12.81 21.33 -3.87
CA THR A 354 -12.64 22.77 -4.03
C THR A 354 -13.84 23.40 -4.74
N ASN A 355 -14.16 24.64 -4.33
CA ASN A 355 -15.14 25.51 -4.99
C ASN A 355 -14.44 26.56 -5.87
N ASP A 356 -13.11 26.63 -5.86
CA ASP A 356 -12.35 27.56 -6.70
C ASP A 356 -12.39 27.12 -8.14
N ALA A 357 -12.87 27.98 -9.05
CA ALA A 357 -13.07 27.68 -10.45
C ALA A 357 -11.75 27.42 -11.21
N ALA A 358 -10.66 28.09 -10.83
CA ALA A 358 -9.35 27.91 -11.44
C ALA A 358 -8.77 26.53 -11.08
N VAL A 359 -8.74 26.22 -9.79
CA VAL A 359 -8.26 24.91 -9.28
C VAL A 359 -9.11 23.77 -9.83
N LEU A 360 -10.44 23.95 -9.86
CA LEU A 360 -11.38 22.94 -10.39
C LEU A 360 -11.12 22.64 -11.87
N GLY A 361 -10.91 23.67 -12.68
CA GLY A 361 -10.60 23.51 -14.11
C GLY A 361 -9.30 22.77 -14.35
N ILE A 362 -8.23 23.10 -13.61
CA ILE A 362 -6.93 22.44 -13.68
C ILE A 362 -7.07 20.98 -13.20
N ALA A 363 -7.67 20.76 -12.02
CA ALA A 363 -7.84 19.41 -11.47
C ALA A 363 -8.66 18.51 -12.40
N ALA A 364 -9.77 18.99 -12.96
CA ALA A 364 -10.59 18.23 -13.90
C ALA A 364 -9.83 17.86 -15.18
N THR A 365 -8.92 18.73 -15.65
CA THR A 365 -8.07 18.44 -16.82
C THR A 365 -7.01 17.40 -16.45
N VAL A 366 -6.35 17.53 -15.30
CA VAL A 366 -5.36 16.54 -14.85
C VAL A 366 -6.01 15.19 -14.56
N LEU A 367 -7.25 15.15 -14.05
CA LEU A 367 -8.02 13.91 -13.87
C LEU A 367 -8.29 13.19 -15.18
N PHE A 368 -8.41 13.92 -16.31
CA PHE A 368 -8.47 13.29 -17.63
C PHE A 368 -7.16 12.58 -17.98
N PHE A 369 -5.99 13.19 -17.74
CA PHE A 369 -4.69 12.50 -17.88
C PHE A 369 -4.58 11.33 -16.92
N ALA A 370 -5.02 11.49 -15.67
CA ALA A 370 -5.04 10.41 -14.69
C ALA A 370 -5.93 9.23 -15.12
N SER A 371 -6.97 9.46 -15.92
CA SER A 371 -7.80 8.37 -16.46
C SER A 371 -7.06 7.50 -17.47
N LEU A 372 -6.22 8.10 -18.32
CA LEU A 372 -5.34 7.38 -19.25
C LEU A 372 -4.25 6.59 -18.52
N PHE A 373 -3.73 7.18 -17.46
CA PHE A 373 -2.76 6.57 -16.57
C PHE A 373 -3.29 5.31 -15.86
N GLN A 374 -4.58 5.24 -15.52
CA GLN A 374 -5.19 4.16 -14.74
C GLN A 374 -4.96 2.76 -15.31
N LEU A 375 -5.03 2.60 -16.64
CA LEU A 375 -4.86 1.28 -17.26
C LEU A 375 -3.41 0.79 -17.15
N ALA A 376 -2.47 1.68 -17.39
CA ALA A 376 -1.04 1.39 -17.25
C ALA A 376 -0.68 1.09 -15.80
N ASP A 377 -1.19 1.89 -14.87
CA ASP A 377 -0.96 1.77 -13.43
C ASP A 377 -1.52 0.46 -12.87
N ALA A 378 -2.76 0.10 -13.19
CA ALA A 378 -3.35 -1.17 -12.80
C ALA A 378 -2.57 -2.36 -13.36
N THR A 379 -2.10 -2.27 -14.61
CA THR A 379 -1.34 -3.34 -15.26
C THR A 379 0.01 -3.55 -14.58
N GLN A 380 0.77 -2.48 -14.35
CA GLN A 380 2.07 -2.56 -13.69
C GLN A 380 1.92 -3.07 -12.24
N CYS A 381 0.92 -2.57 -11.52
CA CYS A 381 0.62 -2.98 -10.16
C CYS A 381 0.35 -4.49 -10.10
N ILE A 382 -0.64 -5.00 -10.84
CA ILE A 382 -1.04 -6.40 -10.78
C ILE A 382 0.07 -7.34 -11.28
N ALA A 383 0.80 -6.97 -12.35
CA ALA A 383 1.93 -7.74 -12.84
C ALA A 383 3.05 -7.84 -11.79
N SER A 384 3.38 -6.73 -11.12
CA SER A 384 4.36 -6.69 -10.04
C SER A 384 3.94 -7.58 -8.86
N TYR A 385 2.68 -7.52 -8.46
CA TYR A 385 2.14 -8.38 -7.39
C TYR A 385 2.08 -9.86 -7.78
N ALA A 386 1.74 -10.19 -9.02
CA ALA A 386 1.80 -11.56 -9.51
C ALA A 386 3.24 -12.10 -9.47
N LEU A 387 4.24 -11.32 -9.90
CA LEU A 387 5.66 -11.66 -9.81
C LEU A 387 6.12 -11.89 -8.36
N ARG A 388 5.57 -11.16 -7.37
CA ARG A 388 5.81 -11.46 -5.95
C ARG A 388 5.35 -12.86 -5.58
N GLY A 389 4.23 -13.34 -6.13
CA GLY A 389 3.77 -14.73 -5.96
C GLY A 389 4.80 -15.76 -6.39
N TYR A 390 5.59 -15.45 -7.44
CA TYR A 390 6.75 -16.23 -7.91
C TYR A 390 8.03 -15.94 -7.12
N LYS A 391 8.00 -15.08 -6.10
CA LYS A 391 9.18 -14.56 -5.36
C LYS A 391 10.20 -13.81 -6.23
N VAL A 392 9.77 -13.32 -7.39
CA VAL A 392 10.57 -12.45 -8.26
C VAL A 392 10.29 -10.99 -7.86
N THR A 393 11.21 -10.36 -7.13
CA THR A 393 11.00 -9.02 -6.55
C THR A 393 12.04 -7.99 -7.00
N LYS A 394 13.25 -8.44 -7.36
CA LYS A 394 14.34 -7.55 -7.80
C LYS A 394 14.06 -6.89 -9.14
N MET A 395 13.59 -7.66 -10.13
CA MET A 395 13.31 -7.13 -11.46
C MET A 395 12.20 -6.07 -11.43
N PRO A 396 11.03 -6.29 -10.79
CA PRO A 396 10.04 -5.24 -10.59
C PRO A 396 10.61 -3.98 -9.93
N MET A 397 11.47 -4.11 -8.93
CA MET A 397 12.13 -2.98 -8.27
C MET A 397 12.95 -2.14 -9.26
N PHE A 398 13.78 -2.78 -10.07
CA PHE A 398 14.58 -2.06 -11.08
C PHE A 398 13.70 -1.40 -12.15
N ILE A 399 12.65 -2.10 -12.62
CA ILE A 399 11.69 -1.53 -13.57
C ILE A 399 11.01 -0.30 -12.98
N HIS A 400 10.59 -0.35 -11.70
CA HIS A 400 9.98 0.80 -11.01
C HIS A 400 10.97 1.95 -10.84
N ALA A 401 12.24 1.66 -10.47
CA ALA A 401 13.26 2.69 -10.33
C ALA A 401 13.47 3.46 -11.66
N VAL A 402 13.62 2.72 -12.76
CA VAL A 402 13.79 3.32 -14.09
C VAL A 402 12.52 4.04 -14.54
N ALA A 403 11.34 3.44 -14.32
CA ALA A 403 10.08 4.02 -14.74
C ALA A 403 9.77 5.32 -13.99
N PHE A 404 9.70 5.30 -12.66
CA PHE A 404 9.27 6.48 -11.90
C PHE A 404 10.32 7.60 -11.94
N TRP A 405 11.60 7.29 -11.73
CA TRP A 405 12.65 8.30 -11.62
C TRP A 405 13.33 8.62 -12.96
N GLY A 406 13.66 7.60 -13.76
CA GLY A 406 14.34 7.78 -15.03
C GLY A 406 13.42 8.29 -16.13
N CYS A 407 12.34 7.58 -16.41
CA CYS A 407 11.44 7.85 -17.54
C CYS A 407 10.23 8.72 -17.16
N GLY A 408 9.86 8.78 -15.87
CA GLY A 408 8.74 9.58 -15.40
C GLY A 408 9.17 10.98 -14.97
N LEU A 409 9.99 11.07 -13.93
CA LEU A 409 10.35 12.34 -13.31
C LEU A 409 11.23 13.22 -14.23
N LEU A 410 12.29 12.65 -14.80
CA LEU A 410 13.23 13.41 -15.61
C LEU A 410 12.60 13.94 -16.90
N PRO A 411 11.95 13.13 -17.77
CA PRO A 411 11.22 13.66 -18.91
C PRO A 411 10.05 14.56 -18.51
N GLY A 412 9.38 14.27 -17.40
CA GLY A 412 8.32 15.12 -16.86
C GLY A 412 8.81 16.53 -16.55
N TYR A 413 9.99 16.66 -15.94
CA TYR A 413 10.64 17.94 -15.71
C TYR A 413 10.93 18.67 -17.02
N LEU A 414 11.50 17.98 -18.03
CA LEU A 414 11.79 18.58 -19.33
C LEU A 414 10.51 19.05 -20.04
N LEU A 415 9.45 18.25 -20.04
CA LEU A 415 8.16 18.64 -20.63
C LEU A 415 7.51 19.80 -19.87
N ALA A 416 7.59 19.81 -18.54
CA ALA A 416 6.99 20.85 -17.74
C ALA A 416 7.66 22.22 -17.90
N TYR A 417 9.00 22.26 -17.89
CA TYR A 417 9.78 23.49 -17.83
C TYR A 417 10.36 23.95 -19.18
N HIS A 418 10.60 23.04 -20.13
CA HIS A 418 11.20 23.41 -21.44
C HIS A 418 10.21 23.33 -22.59
N ALA A 419 9.12 22.57 -22.46
CA ALA A 419 8.03 22.53 -23.43
C ALA A 419 6.78 23.29 -22.97
N ASP A 420 6.88 24.05 -21.86
CA ASP A 420 5.82 24.88 -21.28
C ASP A 420 4.50 24.14 -20.99
N MET A 421 4.59 22.80 -20.74
CA MET A 421 3.41 21.99 -20.45
C MET A 421 2.96 22.06 -18.98
N GLY A 422 3.77 22.66 -18.09
CA GLY A 422 3.46 22.75 -16.66
C GLY A 422 3.15 21.38 -16.03
N ILE A 423 2.11 21.31 -15.19
CA ILE A 423 1.67 20.09 -14.52
C ILE A 423 1.35 18.94 -15.49
N TYR A 424 0.84 19.26 -16.67
CA TYR A 424 0.43 18.25 -17.68
C TYR A 424 1.65 17.49 -18.24
N GLY A 425 2.83 18.12 -18.26
CA GLY A 425 4.08 17.48 -18.67
C GLY A 425 4.46 16.31 -17.76
N PHE A 426 4.30 16.47 -16.45
CA PHE A 426 4.54 15.38 -15.48
C PHE A 426 3.58 14.21 -15.66
N TRP A 427 2.27 14.48 -15.81
CA TRP A 427 1.27 13.43 -15.98
C TRP A 427 1.40 12.70 -17.31
N THR A 428 1.78 13.41 -18.37
CA THR A 428 2.08 12.81 -19.68
C THR A 428 3.29 11.88 -19.57
N ALA A 429 4.39 12.35 -18.99
CA ALA A 429 5.59 11.55 -18.80
C ALA A 429 5.34 10.31 -17.91
N LEU A 430 4.59 10.47 -16.81
CA LEU A 430 4.20 9.35 -15.96
C LEU A 430 3.36 8.32 -16.70
N THR A 431 2.39 8.75 -17.52
CA THR A 431 1.54 7.84 -18.31
C THR A 431 2.38 7.01 -19.28
N VAL A 432 3.30 7.65 -20.02
CA VAL A 432 4.21 6.97 -20.94
C VAL A 432 5.14 6.01 -20.19
N SER A 433 5.75 6.49 -19.14
CA SER A 433 6.69 5.73 -18.30
C SER A 433 6.05 4.48 -17.69
N LEU A 434 4.85 4.62 -17.11
CA LEU A 434 4.14 3.48 -16.54
C LEU A 434 3.59 2.52 -17.58
N THR A 435 3.30 3.01 -18.81
CA THR A 435 2.97 2.13 -19.93
C THR A 435 4.18 1.25 -20.28
N ILE A 436 5.38 1.82 -20.33
CA ILE A 436 6.63 1.09 -20.56
C ILE A 436 6.86 0.08 -19.41
N ALA A 437 6.68 0.52 -18.16
CA ALA A 437 6.81 -0.35 -17.00
C ALA A 437 5.80 -1.51 -17.03
N ALA A 438 4.55 -1.25 -17.38
CA ALA A 438 3.51 -2.26 -17.51
C ALA A 438 3.86 -3.32 -18.55
N ILE A 439 4.34 -2.90 -19.73
CA ILE A 439 4.80 -3.83 -20.78
C ILE A 439 5.97 -4.65 -20.29
N ALA A 440 6.99 -4.02 -19.68
CA ALA A 440 8.17 -4.71 -19.18
C ALA A 440 7.82 -5.72 -18.08
N LEU A 441 6.92 -5.37 -17.14
CA LEU A 441 6.50 -6.25 -16.05
C LEU A 441 5.64 -7.43 -16.55
N VAL A 442 4.74 -7.19 -17.50
CA VAL A 442 3.94 -8.27 -18.12
C VAL A 442 4.85 -9.21 -18.90
N TRP A 443 5.85 -8.69 -19.62
CA TRP A 443 6.84 -9.51 -20.30
C TRP A 443 7.70 -10.34 -19.32
N CYS A 444 8.17 -9.72 -18.25
CA CYS A 444 8.88 -10.42 -17.18
C CYS A 444 8.02 -11.55 -16.57
N LEU A 445 6.73 -11.28 -16.34
CA LEU A 445 5.77 -12.27 -15.82
C LEU A 445 5.52 -13.40 -16.82
N GLU A 446 5.43 -13.11 -18.12
CA GLU A 446 5.32 -14.11 -19.18
C GLU A 446 6.53 -15.04 -19.20
N LEU A 447 7.75 -14.48 -19.18
CA LEU A 447 9.00 -15.25 -19.17
C LEU A 447 9.11 -16.12 -17.92
N CYS A 448 8.97 -15.53 -16.74
CA CYS A 448 9.08 -16.24 -15.47
C CYS A 448 8.07 -17.39 -15.37
N SER A 449 6.81 -17.13 -15.68
CA SER A 449 5.76 -18.15 -15.62
C SER A 449 5.94 -19.27 -16.65
N LYS A 450 6.51 -18.96 -17.82
CA LYS A 450 6.78 -19.92 -18.89
C LYS A 450 7.98 -20.84 -18.54
N GLU A 451 9.03 -20.26 -17.98
CA GLU A 451 10.20 -21.03 -17.52
C GLU A 451 9.83 -22.02 -16.41
N MET A 452 9.04 -21.58 -15.43
CA MET A 452 8.54 -22.45 -14.36
C MET A 452 7.73 -23.65 -14.88
N VAL A 453 6.87 -23.42 -15.90
CA VAL A 453 6.11 -24.51 -16.54
C VAL A 453 7.01 -25.45 -17.34
N LYS A 454 8.06 -24.93 -17.99
CA LYS A 454 9.01 -25.76 -18.77
C LYS A 454 9.89 -26.62 -17.86
N SER A 455 10.46 -26.04 -16.81
CA SER A 455 11.33 -26.76 -15.87
C SER A 455 10.59 -27.93 -15.20
N HIS A 456 9.30 -27.80 -14.94
CA HIS A 456 8.51 -28.88 -14.36
C HIS A 456 8.16 -30.01 -15.37
N LYS A 457 8.12 -29.71 -16.66
CA LYS A 457 7.87 -30.76 -17.70
C LYS A 457 9.14 -31.55 -18.05
N ALA A 458 10.30 -31.03 -17.65
CA ALA A 458 11.61 -31.65 -17.92
C ALA A 458 12.06 -32.57 -16.78
N VAL A 459 11.35 -32.58 -15.64
CA VAL A 459 11.50 -33.51 -14.51
C VAL A 459 10.34 -34.49 -14.51
#